data_77b099e51877d923897bae17f2ff0c14
#
_entry.id   77b099e51877d923897bae17f2ff0c14
#
_cell.length_a   1.000
_cell.length_b   1.000
_cell.length_c   1.000
_cell.angle_alpha   90.00
_cell.angle_beta   90.00
_cell.angle_gamma   90.00
#
_symmetry.space_group_name_H-M   'P 1'
#
loop_
_entity.id
_entity.type
_entity.pdbx_description
1 polymer ?
#
loop_
_entity_poly.entity_id
_entity_poly.type
_entity_poly.pdbx_seq_one_letter_code
_entity_poly.pdbx_strand_id
1 'polypeptide(L)'
;DLVVLSFMCILTKLSESLSKKQKRGFFLAFALIAVISGLEMVTLAVDGAPAKLRWVNILSNYLGFGLSPAVPLCFVYVLDKKSLPRHSFKAAVCCEIGYLLFFALSIPFGAVFSVSEDNIYTRGRYFFVYVILYFASLLYLSASMVITSRTFQNRSRALIYPLMGFLTVVTVIQVALPDLHVTWMCVTLLSVLYFTYCNEMWNQLDALTGLLNQNSYLNRTAEMRSSGGLLIAFDVDSFKQINDRYGHLQGDACLAAIAACLKKAYANDGYCYRIGGDEFCVLLKNAAKETACKEEFLRQLEKQRRELTFLPTVSYGSAPLSGENVLAVKEQADRAMYQYKKARKSCAAGVELPGKTATDDV
;
A
#
# COMPACT_ATOMS: atom_id res chain seq x y z
N ASP A 1 -5.27 16.52 -20.70
CA ASP A 1 -4.81 16.26 -19.30
C ASP A 1 -5.76 16.89 -18.28
N LEU A 2 -6.07 18.19 -18.34
CA LEU A 2 -6.85 18.91 -17.32
C LEU A 2 -8.23 18.31 -17.05
N VAL A 3 -8.97 17.89 -18.09
CA VAL A 3 -10.29 17.25 -17.94
C VAL A 3 -10.16 15.94 -17.16
N VAL A 4 -9.20 15.11 -17.51
CA VAL A 4 -8.95 13.82 -16.83
C VAL A 4 -8.55 14.05 -15.37
N LEU A 5 -7.63 14.97 -15.11
CA LEU A 5 -7.18 15.30 -13.75
C LEU A 5 -8.31 15.88 -12.89
N SER A 6 -9.18 16.73 -13.47
CA SER A 6 -10.36 17.25 -12.77
C SER A 6 -11.33 16.13 -12.40
N PHE A 7 -11.57 15.18 -13.30
CA PHE A 7 -12.38 13.99 -13.02
C PHE A 7 -11.75 13.12 -11.92
N MET A 8 -10.43 12.93 -11.96
CA MET A 8 -9.70 12.19 -10.91
C MET A 8 -9.79 12.86 -9.54
N CYS A 9 -9.81 14.19 -9.49
CA CYS A 9 -10.07 14.94 -8.25
C CYS A 9 -11.46 14.62 -7.68
N ILE A 10 -12.49 14.56 -8.54
CA ILE A 10 -13.86 14.20 -8.12
C ILE A 10 -13.86 12.77 -7.57
N LEU A 11 -13.30 11.80 -8.31
CA LEU A 11 -13.23 10.40 -7.88
C LEU A 11 -12.48 10.26 -6.54
N THR A 12 -11.37 10.99 -6.37
CA THR A 12 -10.60 11.00 -5.11
C THR A 12 -11.45 11.53 -3.94
N LYS A 13 -12.25 12.56 -4.16
CA LYS A 13 -13.16 13.12 -3.14
C LYS A 13 -14.22 12.09 -2.74
N LEU A 14 -14.82 11.40 -3.71
CA LEU A 14 -15.90 10.44 -3.52
C LEU A 14 -15.42 9.09 -2.96
N SER A 15 -14.17 8.71 -3.16
CA SER A 15 -13.65 7.41 -2.67
C SER A 15 -13.74 7.31 -1.15
N GLU A 16 -14.45 6.31 -0.64
CA GLU A 16 -14.58 6.02 0.80
C GLU A 16 -13.39 5.23 1.36
N SER A 17 -12.68 4.48 0.50
CA SER A 17 -11.51 3.68 0.89
C SER A 17 -10.26 4.49 1.22
N LEU A 18 -10.21 5.76 0.78
CA LEU A 18 -9.06 6.63 0.96
C LEU A 18 -9.15 7.46 2.24
N SER A 19 -8.10 7.38 3.06
CA SER A 19 -7.95 8.26 4.22
C SER A 19 -7.76 9.72 3.80
N LYS A 20 -8.04 10.67 4.73
CA LYS A 20 -7.83 12.12 4.49
C LYS A 20 -6.41 12.45 4.01
N LYS A 21 -5.39 11.73 4.52
CA LYS A 21 -4.00 11.90 4.11
C LYS A 21 -3.79 11.50 2.65
N GLN A 22 -4.32 10.35 2.27
CA GLN A 22 -4.20 9.80 0.91
C GLN A 22 -4.89 10.70 -0.11
N LYS A 23 -6.12 11.17 0.21
CA LYS A 23 -6.83 12.15 -0.62
C LYS A 23 -6.00 13.41 -0.86
N ARG A 24 -5.38 13.98 0.21
CA ARG A 24 -4.49 15.14 0.08
C ARG A 24 -3.29 14.87 -0.83
N GLY A 25 -2.69 13.68 -0.72
CA GLY A 25 -1.56 13.29 -1.56
C GLY A 25 -1.92 13.20 -3.04
N PHE A 26 -3.08 12.60 -3.37
CA PHE A 26 -3.60 12.55 -4.74
C PHE A 26 -3.93 13.94 -5.29
N PHE A 27 -4.62 14.79 -4.52
CA PHE A 27 -4.90 16.16 -4.93
C PHE A 27 -3.61 16.93 -5.22
N LEU A 28 -2.59 16.79 -4.39
CA LEU A 28 -1.29 17.44 -4.60
C LEU A 28 -0.61 16.93 -5.88
N ALA A 29 -0.62 15.61 -6.11
CA ALA A 29 -0.05 15.01 -7.31
C ALA A 29 -0.79 15.50 -8.58
N PHE A 30 -2.12 15.47 -8.61
CA PHE A 30 -2.90 15.89 -9.75
C PHE A 30 -2.77 17.39 -10.04
N ALA A 31 -2.76 18.22 -8.99
CA ALA A 31 -2.52 19.66 -9.14
C ALA A 31 -1.12 19.93 -9.71
N LEU A 32 -0.10 19.22 -9.22
CA LEU A 32 1.27 19.37 -9.69
C LEU A 32 1.41 18.94 -11.16
N ILE A 33 0.81 17.81 -11.57
CA ILE A 33 0.77 17.36 -12.96
C ILE A 33 0.08 18.40 -13.85
N ALA A 34 -1.06 18.96 -13.41
CA ALA A 34 -1.80 19.99 -14.15
C ALA A 34 -0.97 21.26 -14.34
N VAL A 35 -0.26 21.70 -13.28
CA VAL A 35 0.63 22.87 -13.36
C VAL A 35 1.78 22.62 -14.34
N ILE A 36 2.46 21.47 -14.24
CA ILE A 36 3.62 21.19 -15.10
C ILE A 36 3.17 21.01 -16.58
N SER A 37 2.06 20.32 -16.81
CA SER A 37 1.45 20.20 -18.14
C SER A 37 1.12 21.57 -18.76
N GLY A 38 0.58 22.48 -17.93
CA GLY A 38 0.32 23.87 -18.35
C GLY A 38 1.61 24.64 -18.64
N LEU A 39 2.64 24.48 -17.83
CA LEU A 39 3.95 25.09 -18.03
C LEU A 39 4.63 24.60 -19.33
N GLU A 40 4.50 23.30 -19.66
CA GLU A 40 4.98 22.77 -20.94
C GLU A 40 4.28 23.44 -22.13
N MET A 41 2.93 23.58 -22.07
CA MET A 41 2.19 24.29 -23.11
C MET A 41 2.63 25.75 -23.25
N VAL A 42 2.87 26.44 -22.12
CA VAL A 42 3.41 27.82 -22.14
C VAL A 42 4.80 27.85 -22.76
N THR A 43 5.68 26.94 -22.39
CA THR A 43 7.03 26.83 -22.98
C THR A 43 6.96 26.68 -24.51
N LEU A 44 6.13 25.75 -25.00
CA LEU A 44 5.93 25.55 -26.45
C LEU A 44 5.37 26.76 -27.17
N ALA A 45 4.49 27.52 -26.51
CA ALA A 45 3.88 28.71 -27.10
C ALA A 45 4.82 29.91 -27.16
N VAL A 46 5.79 29.98 -26.23
CA VAL A 46 6.69 31.14 -26.12
C VAL A 46 8.08 30.89 -26.69
N ASP A 47 8.47 29.65 -26.96
CA ASP A 47 9.73 29.32 -27.57
C ASP A 47 9.82 29.88 -28.98
N GLY A 48 10.86 30.66 -29.30
CA GLY A 48 10.98 31.43 -30.56
C GLY A 48 10.03 32.63 -30.66
N ALA A 49 9.23 32.96 -29.66
CA ALA A 49 8.39 34.16 -29.61
C ALA A 49 9.25 35.40 -29.33
N PRO A 50 8.69 36.66 -29.49
CA PRO A 50 9.48 37.88 -29.27
C PRO A 50 10.25 37.90 -27.96
N ALA A 51 11.46 38.46 -27.98
CA ALA A 51 12.44 38.49 -26.88
C ALA A 51 11.86 39.02 -25.55
N LYS A 52 10.82 39.85 -25.58
CA LYS A 52 10.09 40.32 -24.37
C LYS A 52 9.48 39.18 -23.54
N LEU A 53 9.23 38.02 -24.14
CA LEU A 53 8.67 36.83 -23.47
C LEU A 53 9.75 35.86 -22.97
N ARG A 54 11.03 36.16 -23.14
CA ARG A 54 12.15 35.32 -22.71
C ARG A 54 12.10 34.94 -21.22
N TRP A 55 11.71 35.89 -20.36
CA TRP A 55 11.57 35.60 -18.94
C TRP A 55 10.47 34.56 -18.64
N VAL A 56 9.37 34.56 -19.43
CA VAL A 56 8.30 33.56 -19.32
C VAL A 56 8.85 32.17 -19.69
N ASN A 57 9.60 32.08 -20.79
CA ASN A 57 10.26 30.86 -21.23
C ASN A 57 11.22 30.31 -20.16
N ILE A 58 12.07 31.17 -19.59
CA ILE A 58 12.98 30.79 -18.49
C ILE A 58 12.20 30.28 -17.28
N LEU A 59 11.17 31.01 -16.83
CA LEU A 59 10.39 30.64 -15.66
C LEU A 59 9.61 29.33 -15.85
N SER A 60 9.01 29.15 -17.04
CA SER A 60 8.26 27.94 -17.36
C SER A 60 9.16 26.70 -17.40
N ASN A 61 10.34 26.79 -18.02
CA ASN A 61 11.30 25.69 -18.03
C ASN A 61 11.85 25.41 -16.61
N TYR A 62 12.19 26.45 -15.84
CA TYR A 62 12.65 26.28 -14.46
C TYR A 62 11.64 25.54 -13.60
N LEU A 63 10.39 25.99 -13.61
CA LEU A 63 9.32 25.34 -12.84
C LEU A 63 8.95 23.96 -13.39
N GLY A 64 8.89 23.81 -14.72
CA GLY A 64 8.58 22.55 -15.38
C GLY A 64 9.58 21.45 -15.02
N PHE A 65 10.86 21.66 -15.28
CA PHE A 65 11.91 20.68 -14.95
C PHE A 65 12.19 20.60 -13.44
N GLY A 66 12.04 21.73 -12.73
CA GLY A 66 12.28 21.78 -11.29
C GLY A 66 11.26 20.98 -10.49
N LEU A 67 9.98 21.03 -10.86
CA LEU A 67 8.91 20.37 -10.13
C LEU A 67 8.62 18.95 -10.58
N SER A 68 9.13 18.53 -11.75
CA SER A 68 8.85 17.21 -12.32
C SER A 68 9.26 16.05 -11.40
N PRO A 69 10.45 16.05 -10.73
CA PRO A 69 10.83 14.96 -9.84
C PRO A 69 10.00 14.89 -8.56
N ALA A 70 9.27 15.96 -8.20
CA ALA A 70 8.37 15.98 -7.06
C ALA A 70 7.08 15.17 -7.31
N VAL A 71 6.68 14.94 -8.57
CA VAL A 71 5.46 14.18 -8.90
C VAL A 71 5.52 12.75 -8.35
N PRO A 72 6.55 11.93 -8.61
CA PRO A 72 6.70 10.62 -8.00
C PRO A 72 6.73 10.67 -6.47
N LEU A 73 7.31 11.71 -5.84
CA LEU A 73 7.33 11.88 -4.40
C LEU A 73 5.93 12.12 -3.82
N CYS A 74 5.06 12.86 -4.53
CA CYS A 74 3.66 13.01 -4.15
C CYS A 74 2.93 11.66 -4.14
N PHE A 75 3.18 10.79 -5.12
CA PHE A 75 2.63 9.43 -5.13
C PHE A 75 3.19 8.54 -4.02
N VAL A 76 4.48 8.65 -3.68
CA VAL A 76 5.04 7.97 -2.50
C VAL A 76 4.38 8.45 -1.20
N TYR A 77 4.06 9.74 -1.10
CA TYR A 77 3.36 10.29 0.08
C TYR A 77 1.97 9.69 0.29
N VAL A 78 1.30 9.25 -0.79
CA VAL A 78 0.01 8.56 -0.74
C VAL A 78 0.12 7.18 -0.08
N LEU A 79 1.25 6.48 -0.24
CA LEU A 79 1.46 5.16 0.33
C LEU A 79 1.53 5.19 1.87
N ASP A 80 1.27 4.07 2.51
CA ASP A 80 1.22 4.02 3.98
C ASP A 80 2.62 4.19 4.60
N LYS A 81 2.69 5.05 5.62
CA LYS A 81 3.92 5.28 6.41
C LYS A 81 4.42 4.03 7.16
N LYS A 82 3.56 3.03 7.40
CA LYS A 82 3.97 1.80 8.09
C LYS A 82 4.89 0.92 7.23
N SER A 83 4.82 1.07 5.90
CA SER A 83 5.60 0.28 4.95
C SER A 83 6.96 0.91 4.64
N LEU A 84 7.13 2.22 4.84
CA LEU A 84 8.32 2.96 4.43
C LEU A 84 8.98 3.67 5.61
N PRO A 85 10.33 3.64 5.72
CA PRO A 85 11.06 4.40 6.73
C PRO A 85 10.81 5.91 6.55
N ARG A 86 10.42 6.59 7.62
CA ARG A 86 10.18 8.05 7.59
C ARG A 86 11.41 8.86 7.15
N HIS A 87 12.60 8.35 7.45
CA HIS A 87 13.86 9.02 7.12
C HIS A 87 14.11 9.04 5.61
N SER A 88 13.79 7.95 4.87
CA SER A 88 13.99 7.88 3.42
C SER A 88 13.14 8.90 2.67
N PHE A 89 11.87 9.07 3.06
CA PHE A 89 11.00 10.09 2.45
C PHE A 89 11.48 11.51 2.74
N LYS A 90 11.90 11.81 3.99
CA LYS A 90 12.45 13.12 4.31
C LYS A 90 13.74 13.41 3.52
N ALA A 91 14.62 12.41 3.39
CA ALA A 91 15.85 12.55 2.59
C ALA A 91 15.52 12.86 1.13
N ALA A 92 14.56 12.15 0.51
CA ALA A 92 14.13 12.40 -0.86
C ALA A 92 13.57 13.82 -1.04
N VAL A 93 12.77 14.32 -0.10
CA VAL A 93 12.27 15.72 -0.13
C VAL A 93 13.39 16.72 0.06
N CYS A 94 14.37 16.47 0.94
CA CYS A 94 15.53 17.34 1.09
C CYS A 94 16.40 17.39 -0.19
N CYS A 95 16.56 16.23 -0.87
CA CYS A 95 17.25 16.18 -2.17
C CYS A 95 16.53 17.02 -3.23
N GLU A 96 15.19 16.95 -3.28
CA GLU A 96 14.38 17.76 -4.19
C GLU A 96 14.53 19.26 -3.92
N ILE A 97 14.46 19.68 -2.66
CA ILE A 97 14.68 21.09 -2.28
C ILE A 97 16.10 21.54 -2.66
N GLY A 98 17.12 20.73 -2.39
CA GLY A 98 18.50 21.00 -2.77
C GLY A 98 18.65 21.14 -4.29
N TYR A 99 17.99 20.30 -5.06
CA TYR A 99 17.96 20.38 -6.52
C TYR A 99 17.30 21.67 -7.01
N LEU A 100 16.14 22.05 -6.47
CA LEU A 100 15.48 23.30 -6.84
C LEU A 100 16.36 24.53 -6.58
N LEU A 101 17.09 24.55 -5.45
CA LEU A 101 18.05 25.61 -5.15
C LEU A 101 19.23 25.60 -6.14
N PHE A 102 19.85 24.44 -6.39
CA PHE A 102 20.91 24.28 -7.40
C PHE A 102 20.42 24.74 -8.76
N PHE A 103 19.22 24.35 -9.17
CA PHE A 103 18.64 24.68 -10.46
C PHE A 103 18.43 26.20 -10.60
N ALA A 104 17.86 26.86 -9.58
CA ALA A 104 17.72 28.32 -9.56
C ALA A 104 19.06 29.05 -9.69
N LEU A 105 20.07 28.62 -8.93
CA LEU A 105 21.42 29.19 -8.99
C LEU A 105 22.12 28.92 -10.33
N SER A 106 21.73 27.89 -11.07
CA SER A 106 22.31 27.53 -12.37
C SER A 106 21.78 28.36 -13.54
N ILE A 107 20.64 29.03 -13.39
CA ILE A 107 19.98 29.80 -14.48
C ILE A 107 20.89 30.85 -15.10
N PRO A 108 21.59 31.73 -14.32
CA PRO A 108 22.46 32.77 -14.91
C PRO A 108 23.61 32.21 -15.75
N PHE A 109 24.03 30.98 -15.44
CA PHE A 109 25.17 30.33 -16.10
C PHE A 109 24.75 29.43 -17.27
N GLY A 110 23.43 29.27 -17.53
CA GLY A 110 22.92 28.34 -18.51
C GLY A 110 23.33 26.88 -18.29
N ALA A 111 23.64 26.51 -17.03
CA ALA A 111 24.28 25.23 -16.71
C ALA A 111 23.37 24.02 -16.97
N VAL A 112 22.09 24.09 -16.57
CA VAL A 112 21.09 23.03 -16.78
C VAL A 112 20.31 23.26 -18.07
N PHE A 113 19.91 24.50 -18.35
CA PHE A 113 19.34 24.93 -19.62
C PHE A 113 19.65 26.41 -19.83
N SER A 114 19.57 26.88 -21.08
CA SER A 114 19.67 28.28 -21.43
C SER A 114 18.57 28.69 -22.39
N VAL A 115 18.22 29.96 -22.38
CA VAL A 115 17.33 30.58 -23.36
C VAL A 115 18.10 31.71 -24.00
N SER A 116 18.27 31.66 -25.33
CA SER A 116 19.04 32.67 -26.10
C SER A 116 18.36 34.04 -26.06
N GLU A 117 19.03 35.06 -26.62
CA GLU A 117 18.41 36.38 -26.77
C GLU A 117 17.24 36.35 -27.75
N ASP A 118 17.26 35.45 -28.71
CA ASP A 118 16.15 35.18 -29.64
C ASP A 118 15.07 34.31 -29.07
N ASN A 119 15.08 34.10 -27.73
CA ASN A 119 14.09 33.33 -26.95
C ASN A 119 13.98 31.86 -27.37
N ILE A 120 15.10 31.22 -27.77
CA ILE A 120 15.16 29.81 -28.14
C ILE A 120 15.73 29.01 -26.94
N TYR A 121 15.04 27.96 -26.55
CA TYR A 121 15.47 27.02 -25.51
C TYR A 121 16.59 26.09 -26.01
N THR A 122 17.58 25.84 -25.14
CA THR A 122 18.63 24.83 -25.39
C THR A 122 18.99 24.11 -24.06
N ARG A 123 19.26 22.80 -24.17
CA ARG A 123 19.75 22.02 -23.03
C ARG A 123 21.18 22.39 -22.67
N GLY A 124 21.42 22.64 -21.37
CA GLY A 124 22.75 22.91 -20.86
C GLY A 124 23.57 21.65 -20.61
N ARG A 125 24.86 21.83 -20.33
CA ARG A 125 25.81 20.73 -20.06
C ARG A 125 25.41 19.83 -18.92
N TYR A 126 24.74 20.35 -17.87
CA TYR A 126 24.33 19.63 -16.67
C TYR A 126 22.85 19.23 -16.68
N PHE A 127 22.20 19.20 -17.84
CA PHE A 127 20.81 18.72 -17.97
C PHE A 127 20.63 17.29 -17.46
N PHE A 128 21.67 16.46 -17.51
CA PHE A 128 21.67 15.10 -16.98
C PHE A 128 21.38 15.03 -15.46
N VAL A 129 21.64 16.09 -14.70
CA VAL A 129 21.32 16.16 -13.25
C VAL A 129 19.81 16.05 -13.05
N TYR A 130 19.02 16.77 -13.85
CA TYR A 130 17.57 16.63 -13.87
C TYR A 130 17.14 15.19 -14.18
N VAL A 131 17.71 14.61 -15.25
CA VAL A 131 17.38 13.25 -15.69
C VAL A 131 17.66 12.22 -14.58
N ILE A 132 18.84 12.30 -13.95
CA ILE A 132 19.22 11.40 -12.84
C ILE A 132 18.23 11.54 -11.67
N LEU A 133 17.92 12.75 -11.26
CA LEU A 133 17.02 12.97 -10.12
C LEU A 133 15.60 12.47 -10.42
N TYR A 134 15.09 12.73 -11.61
CA TYR A 134 13.78 12.24 -12.04
C TYR A 134 13.73 10.71 -12.03
N PHE A 135 14.72 10.03 -12.61
CA PHE A 135 14.81 8.56 -12.55
C PHE A 135 14.97 8.03 -11.12
N ALA A 136 15.74 8.70 -10.28
CA ALA A 136 15.87 8.32 -8.86
C ALA A 136 14.52 8.41 -8.11
N SER A 137 13.73 9.44 -8.39
CA SER A 137 12.39 9.59 -7.80
C SER A 137 11.41 8.51 -8.29
N LEU A 138 11.50 8.11 -9.58
CA LEU A 138 10.72 7.00 -10.14
C LEU A 138 11.11 5.64 -9.54
N LEU A 139 12.41 5.38 -9.37
CA LEU A 139 12.90 4.17 -8.71
C LEU A 139 12.43 4.11 -7.25
N TYR A 140 12.46 5.25 -6.56
CA TYR A 140 11.96 5.34 -5.19
C TYR A 140 10.46 5.06 -5.11
N LEU A 141 9.65 5.58 -6.05
CA LEU A 141 8.23 5.26 -6.16
C LEU A 141 8.02 3.76 -6.41
N SER A 142 8.75 3.19 -7.37
CA SER A 142 8.66 1.77 -7.74
C SER A 142 8.98 0.85 -6.56
N ALA A 143 10.09 1.10 -5.87
CA ALA A 143 10.49 0.37 -4.67
C ALA A 143 9.43 0.49 -3.56
N SER A 144 8.91 1.70 -3.36
CA SER A 144 7.87 1.99 -2.37
C SER A 144 6.57 1.23 -2.65
N MET A 145 6.16 1.16 -3.92
CA MET A 145 4.98 0.39 -4.35
C MET A 145 5.16 -1.11 -4.10
N VAL A 146 6.32 -1.67 -4.46
CA VAL A 146 6.62 -3.11 -4.26
C VAL A 146 6.60 -3.45 -2.77
N ILE A 147 7.25 -2.64 -1.92
CA ILE A 147 7.28 -2.85 -0.47
C ILE A 147 5.86 -2.79 0.12
N THR A 148 5.10 -1.75 -0.23
CA THR A 148 3.72 -1.56 0.26
C THR A 148 2.81 -2.70 -0.18
N SER A 149 2.88 -3.10 -1.45
CA SER A 149 2.11 -4.22 -1.99
C SER A 149 2.39 -5.56 -1.28
N ARG A 150 3.66 -5.82 -0.94
CA ARG A 150 4.03 -7.00 -0.15
C ARG A 150 3.47 -6.93 1.27
N THR A 151 3.58 -5.77 1.90
CA THR A 151 3.10 -5.54 3.28
C THR A 151 1.58 -5.76 3.40
N PHE A 152 0.81 -5.40 2.39
CA PHE A 152 -0.65 -5.56 2.37
C PHE A 152 -1.11 -6.85 1.66
N GLN A 153 -0.19 -7.74 1.28
CA GLN A 153 -0.50 -9.03 0.62
C GLN A 153 -1.38 -8.87 -0.64
N ASN A 154 -1.21 -7.75 -1.36
CA ASN A 154 -2.04 -7.43 -2.52
C ASN A 154 -1.94 -8.51 -3.61
N ARG A 155 -3.10 -8.97 -4.09
CA ARG A 155 -3.23 -9.93 -5.19
C ARG A 155 -2.69 -9.38 -6.51
N SER A 156 -3.03 -8.12 -6.81
CA SER A 156 -2.73 -7.47 -8.09
C SER A 156 -1.32 -6.88 -8.16
N ARG A 157 -0.40 -7.28 -7.28
CA ARG A 157 0.97 -6.73 -7.24
C ARG A 157 1.74 -6.87 -8.56
N ALA A 158 1.40 -7.85 -9.39
CA ALA A 158 2.04 -8.04 -10.70
C ALA A 158 1.79 -6.87 -11.66
N LEU A 159 0.70 -6.11 -11.49
CA LEU A 159 0.39 -4.94 -12.31
C LEU A 159 1.35 -3.75 -12.07
N ILE A 160 2.10 -3.76 -10.96
CA ILE A 160 3.10 -2.72 -10.69
C ILE A 160 4.21 -2.74 -11.74
N TYR A 161 4.66 -3.92 -12.15
CA TYR A 161 5.81 -4.06 -13.06
C TYR A 161 5.55 -3.46 -14.45
N PRO A 162 4.45 -3.80 -15.16
CA PRO A 162 4.17 -3.16 -16.46
C PRO A 162 3.88 -1.66 -16.31
N LEU A 163 3.24 -1.22 -15.22
CA LEU A 163 2.98 0.19 -14.96
C LEU A 163 4.30 0.99 -14.85
N MET A 164 5.26 0.50 -14.08
CA MET A 164 6.57 1.13 -13.91
C MET A 164 7.42 1.02 -15.17
N GLY A 165 7.36 -0.12 -15.86
CA GLY A 165 8.05 -0.32 -17.13
C GLY A 165 7.60 0.68 -18.20
N PHE A 166 6.29 0.87 -18.35
CA PHE A 166 5.73 1.85 -19.29
C PHE A 166 6.21 3.27 -18.97
N LEU A 167 6.15 3.69 -17.69
CA LEU A 167 6.63 5.02 -17.30
C LEU A 167 8.11 5.22 -17.60
N THR A 168 8.94 4.22 -17.35
CA THR A 168 10.37 4.26 -17.66
C THR A 168 10.62 4.40 -19.16
N VAL A 169 9.93 3.60 -19.99
CA VAL A 169 10.05 3.63 -21.45
C VAL A 169 9.64 5.00 -21.99
N VAL A 170 8.50 5.55 -21.56
CA VAL A 170 8.05 6.88 -22.01
C VAL A 170 9.06 7.96 -21.65
N THR A 171 9.62 7.92 -20.44
CA THR A 171 10.62 8.89 -19.99
C THR A 171 11.91 8.79 -20.84
N VAL A 172 12.38 7.56 -21.15
CA VAL A 172 13.56 7.34 -22.01
C VAL A 172 13.30 7.88 -23.41
N ILE A 173 12.12 7.61 -23.98
CA ILE A 173 11.74 8.11 -25.32
C ILE A 173 11.79 9.65 -25.34
N GLN A 174 11.25 10.34 -24.35
CA GLN A 174 11.27 11.81 -24.32
C GLN A 174 12.67 12.38 -24.13
N VAL A 175 13.53 11.72 -23.35
CA VAL A 175 14.93 12.16 -23.22
C VAL A 175 15.66 12.03 -24.55
N ALA A 176 15.39 10.94 -25.30
CA ALA A 176 15.99 10.66 -26.59
C ALA A 176 15.41 11.51 -27.75
N LEU A 177 14.10 11.79 -27.70
CA LEU A 177 13.34 12.51 -28.73
C LEU A 177 12.69 13.77 -28.08
N PRO A 178 13.48 14.88 -27.96
CA PRO A 178 13.01 16.09 -27.24
C PRO A 178 11.75 16.72 -27.85
N ASP A 179 11.57 16.60 -29.17
CA ASP A 179 10.44 17.18 -29.89
C ASP A 179 9.11 16.42 -29.69
N LEU A 180 9.16 15.28 -28.99
CA LEU A 180 7.97 14.47 -28.74
C LEU A 180 7.33 14.84 -27.38
N HIS A 181 6.38 15.76 -27.40
CA HIS A 181 5.72 16.31 -26.20
C HIS A 181 4.53 15.47 -25.71
N VAL A 182 4.73 14.18 -25.42
CA VAL A 182 3.66 13.26 -24.96
C VAL A 182 3.79 12.84 -23.50
N THR A 183 4.84 13.26 -22.81
CA THR A 183 5.16 12.76 -21.46
C THR A 183 4.06 13.06 -20.46
N TRP A 184 3.56 14.29 -20.40
CA TRP A 184 2.57 14.64 -19.41
C TRP A 184 1.21 13.99 -19.68
N MET A 185 0.89 13.73 -20.94
CA MET A 185 -0.27 12.88 -21.27
C MET A 185 -0.09 11.46 -20.74
N CYS A 186 1.09 10.87 -20.92
CA CYS A 186 1.38 9.55 -20.39
C CYS A 186 1.43 9.53 -18.85
N VAL A 187 2.00 10.56 -18.21
CA VAL A 187 2.01 10.72 -16.75
C VAL A 187 0.58 10.86 -16.21
N THR A 188 -0.29 11.60 -16.90
CA THR A 188 -1.71 11.72 -16.56
C THR A 188 -2.40 10.35 -16.63
N LEU A 189 -2.23 9.60 -17.71
CA LEU A 189 -2.78 8.24 -17.86
C LEU A 189 -2.26 7.31 -16.75
N LEU A 190 -0.97 7.34 -16.48
CA LEU A 190 -0.36 6.56 -15.40
C LEU A 190 -0.87 6.96 -14.03
N SER A 191 -1.16 8.23 -13.80
CA SER A 191 -1.76 8.69 -12.54
C SER A 191 -3.16 8.11 -12.31
N VAL A 192 -3.94 7.92 -13.38
CA VAL A 192 -5.24 7.22 -13.35
C VAL A 192 -5.05 5.75 -12.98
N LEU A 193 -4.13 5.06 -13.65
CA LEU A 193 -3.82 3.65 -13.37
C LEU A 193 -3.27 3.46 -11.95
N TYR A 194 -2.41 4.37 -11.50
CA TYR A 194 -1.90 4.36 -10.12
C TYR A 194 -3.00 4.55 -9.09
N PHE A 195 -3.90 5.51 -9.31
CA PHE A 195 -5.05 5.73 -8.44
C PHE A 195 -5.93 4.48 -8.37
N THR A 196 -6.29 3.90 -9.52
CA THR A 196 -7.12 2.70 -9.59
C THR A 196 -6.46 1.53 -8.86
N TYR A 197 -5.17 1.32 -9.06
CA TYR A 197 -4.39 0.30 -8.36
C TYR A 197 -4.39 0.51 -6.84
N CYS A 198 -4.15 1.73 -6.37
CA CYS A 198 -4.14 2.06 -4.96
C CYS A 198 -5.54 1.90 -4.34
N ASN A 199 -6.57 2.37 -5.02
CA ASN A 199 -7.95 2.26 -4.56
C ASN A 199 -8.36 0.80 -4.41
N GLU A 200 -8.05 -0.05 -5.40
CA GLU A 200 -8.29 -1.49 -5.34
C GLU A 200 -7.52 -2.15 -4.18
N MET A 201 -6.25 -1.78 -4.00
CA MET A 201 -5.42 -2.32 -2.91
C MET A 201 -6.01 -2.02 -1.53
N TRP A 202 -6.51 -0.80 -1.30
CA TRP A 202 -7.09 -0.42 0.00
C TRP A 202 -8.51 -0.94 0.18
N ASN A 203 -9.29 -1.11 -0.88
CA ASN A 203 -10.61 -1.76 -0.83
C ASN A 203 -10.54 -3.23 -0.39
N GLN A 204 -9.37 -3.87 -0.50
CA GLN A 204 -9.16 -5.24 -0.03
C GLN A 204 -8.89 -5.35 1.49
N LEU A 205 -8.73 -4.23 2.18
CA LEU A 205 -8.33 -4.21 3.60
C LEU A 205 -9.51 -3.92 4.53
N ASP A 206 -9.44 -4.47 5.72
CA ASP A 206 -10.25 -4.03 6.86
C ASP A 206 -9.66 -2.74 7.44
N ALA A 207 -10.49 -1.71 7.57
CA ALA A 207 -10.05 -0.35 7.93
C ALA A 207 -9.47 -0.26 9.35
N LEU A 208 -9.95 -1.09 10.29
CA LEU A 208 -9.49 -1.09 11.67
C LEU A 208 -8.16 -1.84 11.83
N THR A 209 -8.09 -3.04 11.28
CA THR A 209 -7.00 -3.98 11.55
C THR A 209 -5.88 -3.95 10.50
N GLY A 210 -6.18 -3.49 9.28
CA GLY A 210 -5.25 -3.53 8.14
C GLY A 210 -4.92 -4.95 7.66
N LEU A 211 -5.72 -5.96 8.06
CA LEU A 211 -5.75 -7.27 7.44
C LEU A 211 -6.61 -7.24 6.18
N LEU A 212 -6.61 -8.31 5.40
CA LEU A 212 -7.56 -8.47 4.30
C LEU A 212 -9.00 -8.59 4.86
N ASN A 213 -9.95 -8.04 4.12
CA ASN A 213 -11.36 -8.05 4.52
C ASN A 213 -12.11 -9.32 4.06
N GLN A 214 -13.38 -9.43 4.42
CA GLN A 214 -14.24 -10.56 4.08
C GLN A 214 -14.38 -10.77 2.57
N ASN A 215 -14.50 -9.71 1.76
CA ASN A 215 -14.60 -9.84 0.31
C ASN A 215 -13.32 -10.46 -0.29
N SER A 216 -12.16 -10.04 0.21
CA SER A 216 -10.86 -10.61 -0.19
C SER A 216 -10.74 -12.08 0.21
N TYR A 217 -11.29 -12.47 1.37
CA TYR A 217 -11.36 -13.86 1.82
C TYR A 217 -12.18 -14.72 0.84
N LEU A 218 -13.42 -14.30 0.52
CA LEU A 218 -14.31 -15.04 -0.39
C LEU A 218 -13.68 -15.24 -1.78
N ASN A 219 -13.08 -14.20 -2.34
CA ASN A 219 -12.43 -14.26 -3.64
C ASN A 219 -11.23 -15.23 -3.65
N ARG A 220 -10.42 -15.24 -2.60
CA ARG A 220 -9.19 -16.04 -2.57
C ARG A 220 -9.42 -17.49 -2.18
N THR A 221 -10.42 -17.78 -1.34
CA THR A 221 -10.78 -19.16 -1.02
C THR A 221 -11.23 -19.94 -2.24
N ALA A 222 -11.92 -19.28 -3.18
CA ALA A 222 -12.31 -19.89 -4.46
C ALA A 222 -11.11 -20.35 -5.30
N GLU A 223 -9.97 -19.64 -5.20
CA GLU A 223 -8.73 -19.97 -5.95
C GLU A 223 -7.89 -21.05 -5.27
N MET A 224 -7.90 -21.09 -3.93
CA MET A 224 -7.05 -22.01 -3.16
C MET A 224 -7.65 -23.42 -2.96
N ARG A 225 -8.81 -23.70 -3.51
CA ARG A 225 -9.54 -24.98 -3.33
C ARG A 225 -8.70 -26.24 -3.61
N SER A 226 -7.73 -26.16 -4.52
CA SER A 226 -6.91 -27.30 -4.96
C SER A 226 -5.44 -27.21 -4.53
N SER A 227 -5.08 -26.28 -3.65
CA SER A 227 -3.68 -25.98 -3.34
C SER A 227 -3.08 -26.76 -2.18
N GLY A 228 -3.84 -27.65 -1.52
CA GLY A 228 -3.35 -28.42 -0.36
C GLY A 228 -3.02 -27.55 0.88
N GLY A 229 -3.62 -26.36 0.99
CA GLY A 229 -3.47 -25.44 2.11
C GLY A 229 -4.36 -25.78 3.30
N LEU A 230 -4.36 -24.88 4.30
CA LEU A 230 -5.13 -25.01 5.53
C LEU A 230 -5.92 -23.72 5.77
N LEU A 231 -7.18 -23.86 6.16
CA LEU A 231 -8.00 -22.77 6.68
C LEU A 231 -7.96 -22.82 8.20
N ILE A 232 -7.65 -21.69 8.83
CA ILE A 232 -7.63 -21.55 10.29
C ILE A 232 -8.61 -20.44 10.66
N ALA A 233 -9.64 -20.77 11.44
CA ALA A 233 -10.58 -19.81 12.01
C ALA A 233 -10.13 -19.38 13.39
N PHE A 234 -10.33 -18.10 13.73
CA PHE A 234 -10.02 -17.51 15.03
C PHE A 234 -11.19 -16.68 15.53
N ASP A 235 -11.46 -16.74 16.82
CA ASP A 235 -12.50 -15.98 17.52
C ASP A 235 -11.91 -15.38 18.80
N VAL A 236 -12.23 -14.11 19.08
CA VAL A 236 -11.74 -13.40 20.27
C VAL A 236 -12.65 -13.73 21.46
N ASP A 237 -12.10 -14.41 22.45
CA ASP A 237 -12.87 -14.88 23.59
C ASP A 237 -13.44 -13.71 24.41
N SER A 238 -14.74 -13.77 24.69
CA SER A 238 -15.46 -12.80 25.54
C SER A 238 -15.30 -11.33 25.10
N PHE A 239 -15.17 -11.08 23.79
CA PHE A 239 -14.93 -9.75 23.22
C PHE A 239 -16.01 -8.73 23.64
N LYS A 240 -17.29 -9.17 23.73
CA LYS A 240 -18.37 -8.32 24.23
C LYS A 240 -18.09 -7.78 25.64
N GLN A 241 -17.56 -8.64 26.54
CA GLN A 241 -17.22 -8.22 27.90
C GLN A 241 -16.10 -7.17 27.94
N ILE A 242 -15.15 -7.23 26.98
CA ILE A 242 -14.12 -6.20 26.84
C ILE A 242 -14.77 -4.87 26.46
N ASN A 243 -15.66 -4.86 25.47
CA ASN A 243 -16.39 -3.66 25.06
C ASN A 243 -17.25 -3.09 26.22
N ASP A 244 -17.98 -3.94 26.91
CA ASP A 244 -18.87 -3.53 28.02
C ASP A 244 -18.07 -2.96 29.20
N ARG A 245 -16.86 -3.48 29.47
CA ARG A 245 -16.03 -3.08 30.62
C ARG A 245 -15.10 -1.91 30.32
N TYR A 246 -14.49 -1.87 29.12
CA TYR A 246 -13.43 -0.92 28.79
C TYR A 246 -13.81 0.05 27.67
N GLY A 247 -15.00 -0.13 27.07
CA GLY A 247 -15.48 0.68 25.95
C GLY A 247 -14.98 0.22 24.58
N HIS A 248 -15.71 0.61 23.54
CA HIS A 248 -15.44 0.20 22.13
C HIS A 248 -14.04 0.58 21.65
N LEU A 249 -13.49 1.73 22.05
CA LEU A 249 -12.14 2.14 21.66
C LEU A 249 -11.06 1.16 22.13
N GLN A 250 -11.24 0.59 23.33
CA GLN A 250 -10.31 -0.41 23.86
C GLN A 250 -10.53 -1.78 23.19
N GLY A 251 -11.77 -2.12 22.85
CA GLY A 251 -12.07 -3.28 22.02
C GLY A 251 -11.40 -3.19 20.65
N ASP A 252 -11.48 -2.05 19.99
CA ASP A 252 -10.81 -1.79 18.72
C ASP A 252 -9.27 -1.93 18.84
N ALA A 253 -8.68 -1.44 19.93
CA ALA A 253 -7.25 -1.62 20.21
C ALA A 253 -6.87 -3.10 20.39
N CYS A 254 -7.73 -3.90 21.06
CA CYS A 254 -7.53 -5.35 21.16
C CYS A 254 -7.57 -6.04 19.79
N LEU A 255 -8.56 -5.72 18.94
CA LEU A 255 -8.67 -6.28 17.61
C LEU A 255 -7.45 -5.93 16.76
N ALA A 256 -6.99 -4.68 16.81
CA ALA A 256 -5.79 -4.23 16.09
C ALA A 256 -4.51 -4.94 16.59
N ALA A 257 -4.39 -5.17 17.90
CA ALA A 257 -3.26 -5.89 18.49
C ALA A 257 -3.24 -7.37 18.07
N ILE A 258 -4.39 -8.05 18.13
CA ILE A 258 -4.55 -9.46 17.70
C ILE A 258 -4.23 -9.57 16.21
N ALA A 259 -4.74 -8.68 15.37
CA ALA A 259 -4.46 -8.63 13.94
C ALA A 259 -2.96 -8.46 13.64
N ALA A 260 -2.27 -7.62 14.41
CA ALA A 260 -0.81 -7.45 14.28
C ALA A 260 -0.05 -8.73 14.64
N CYS A 261 -0.51 -9.49 15.66
CA CYS A 261 0.05 -10.79 16.01
C CYS A 261 -0.17 -11.82 14.90
N LEU A 262 -1.39 -11.91 14.34
CA LEU A 262 -1.71 -12.78 13.21
C LEU A 262 -0.83 -12.47 12.00
N LYS A 263 -0.70 -11.18 11.66
CA LYS A 263 0.13 -10.74 10.54
C LYS A 263 1.59 -11.12 10.70
N LYS A 264 2.16 -10.97 11.90
CA LYS A 264 3.56 -11.35 12.17
C LYS A 264 3.78 -12.85 12.06
N ALA A 265 2.83 -13.64 12.54
CA ALA A 265 2.95 -15.10 12.58
C ALA A 265 2.71 -15.77 11.22
N TYR A 266 1.73 -15.29 10.46
CA TYR A 266 1.23 -16.00 9.29
C TYR A 266 1.46 -15.32 7.95
N ALA A 267 1.80 -14.02 7.90
CA ALA A 267 1.81 -13.28 6.64
C ALA A 267 2.85 -13.76 5.61
N ASN A 268 3.92 -14.41 6.03
CA ASN A 268 4.93 -14.96 5.12
C ASN A 268 4.45 -16.25 4.44
N ASP A 269 3.69 -17.07 5.16
CA ASP A 269 3.28 -18.41 4.74
C ASP A 269 1.79 -18.50 4.35
N GLY A 270 1.00 -17.43 4.58
CA GLY A 270 -0.45 -17.41 4.34
C GLY A 270 -1.01 -16.01 4.17
N TYR A 271 -2.33 -15.93 4.19
CA TYR A 271 -3.10 -14.69 4.08
C TYR A 271 -4.00 -14.53 5.31
N CYS A 272 -3.96 -13.36 5.94
CA CYS A 272 -4.70 -13.08 7.16
C CYS A 272 -5.89 -12.16 6.87
N TYR A 273 -7.06 -12.52 7.37
CA TYR A 273 -8.32 -11.84 7.13
C TYR A 273 -9.03 -11.50 8.44
N ARG A 274 -9.79 -10.40 8.42
CA ARG A 274 -10.90 -10.17 9.36
C ARG A 274 -12.20 -10.37 8.61
N ILE A 275 -13.01 -11.33 9.07
CA ILE A 275 -14.24 -11.77 8.37
C ILE A 275 -15.52 -11.37 9.09
N GLY A 276 -15.42 -10.96 10.35
CA GLY A 276 -16.53 -10.53 11.18
C GLY A 276 -16.08 -9.53 12.25
N GLY A 277 -16.95 -9.24 13.22
CA GLY A 277 -16.66 -8.31 14.31
C GLY A 277 -15.41 -8.68 15.08
N ASP A 278 -15.37 -9.87 15.66
CA ASP A 278 -14.28 -10.46 16.45
C ASP A 278 -13.72 -11.75 15.83
N GLU A 279 -14.10 -12.03 14.58
CA GLU A 279 -13.70 -13.21 13.83
C GLU A 279 -12.57 -12.91 12.85
N PHE A 280 -11.54 -13.74 12.88
CA PHE A 280 -10.42 -13.70 11.95
C PHE A 280 -10.26 -15.06 11.24
N CYS A 281 -9.62 -15.02 10.09
CA CYS A 281 -9.31 -16.24 9.33
C CYS A 281 -7.90 -16.16 8.74
N VAL A 282 -7.24 -17.29 8.64
CA VAL A 282 -5.96 -17.43 7.92
C VAL A 282 -6.09 -18.52 6.88
N LEU A 283 -5.68 -18.21 5.65
CA LEU A 283 -5.47 -19.19 4.59
C LEU A 283 -3.97 -19.48 4.51
N LEU A 284 -3.54 -20.58 5.10
CA LEU A 284 -2.15 -21.02 5.10
C LEU A 284 -1.87 -21.83 3.82
N LYS A 285 -0.80 -21.51 3.11
CA LYS A 285 -0.45 -22.14 1.82
C LYS A 285 0.11 -23.54 1.99
N ASN A 286 0.79 -23.81 3.10
CA ASN A 286 1.41 -25.08 3.41
C ASN A 286 0.99 -25.51 4.82
N ALA A 287 0.22 -26.59 4.91
CA ALA A 287 -0.28 -27.12 6.18
C ALA A 287 0.85 -27.53 7.16
N ALA A 288 2.01 -27.94 6.65
CA ALA A 288 3.17 -28.30 7.51
C ALA A 288 3.71 -27.11 8.35
N LYS A 289 3.36 -25.88 8.00
CA LYS A 289 3.76 -24.67 8.75
C LYS A 289 2.81 -24.31 9.89
N GLU A 290 1.69 -25.02 10.05
CA GLU A 290 0.66 -24.71 11.03
C GLU A 290 1.23 -24.57 12.45
N THR A 291 1.94 -25.58 12.93
CA THR A 291 2.48 -25.61 14.29
C THR A 291 3.44 -24.45 14.56
N ALA A 292 4.39 -24.21 13.67
CA ALA A 292 5.36 -23.12 13.81
C ALA A 292 4.70 -21.73 13.80
N CYS A 293 3.75 -21.51 12.87
CA CYS A 293 3.00 -20.23 12.81
C CYS A 293 2.12 -20.03 14.05
N LYS A 294 1.50 -21.10 14.55
CA LYS A 294 0.69 -21.08 15.76
C LYS A 294 1.51 -20.72 16.99
N GLU A 295 2.64 -21.36 17.19
CA GLU A 295 3.56 -21.06 18.30
C GLU A 295 4.03 -19.60 18.25
N GLU A 296 4.38 -19.10 17.06
CA GLU A 296 4.75 -17.70 16.87
C GLU A 296 3.56 -16.76 17.18
N PHE A 297 2.35 -17.09 16.76
CA PHE A 297 1.16 -16.31 17.10
C PHE A 297 0.95 -16.21 18.61
N LEU A 298 0.99 -17.33 19.32
CA LEU A 298 0.84 -17.37 20.77
C LEU A 298 1.94 -16.58 21.48
N ARG A 299 3.18 -16.68 21.02
CA ARG A 299 4.31 -15.90 21.53
C ARG A 299 4.11 -14.38 21.34
N GLN A 300 3.64 -13.96 20.16
CA GLN A 300 3.34 -12.54 19.90
C GLN A 300 2.18 -12.05 20.74
N LEU A 301 1.14 -12.87 20.91
CA LEU A 301 -0.02 -12.55 21.72
C LEU A 301 0.35 -12.36 23.19
N GLU A 302 1.22 -13.24 23.73
CA GLU A 302 1.71 -13.14 25.09
C GLU A 302 2.57 -11.87 25.30
N LYS A 303 3.40 -11.53 24.31
CA LYS A 303 4.15 -10.26 24.34
C LYS A 303 3.21 -9.06 24.38
N GLN A 304 2.14 -9.06 23.57
CA GLN A 304 1.17 -7.96 23.55
C GLN A 304 0.36 -7.85 24.85
N ARG A 305 0.12 -8.96 25.57
CA ARG A 305 -0.56 -8.94 26.88
C ARG A 305 0.24 -8.21 27.94
N ARG A 306 1.56 -8.15 27.84
CA ARG A 306 2.39 -7.36 28.77
C ARG A 306 2.19 -5.86 28.59
N GLU A 307 1.83 -5.42 27.38
CA GLU A 307 1.56 -4.02 27.06
C GLU A 307 0.07 -3.67 27.24
N LEU A 308 -0.84 -4.62 26.90
CA LEU A 308 -2.29 -4.51 26.98
C LEU A 308 -2.81 -5.60 27.93
N THR A 309 -2.85 -5.32 29.21
CA THR A 309 -3.21 -6.30 30.28
C THR A 309 -4.62 -6.86 30.14
N PHE A 310 -5.52 -6.13 29.47
CA PHE A 310 -6.90 -6.54 29.18
C PHE A 310 -7.05 -7.26 27.82
N LEU A 311 -5.95 -7.59 27.14
CA LEU A 311 -6.02 -8.30 25.85
C LEU A 311 -6.61 -9.71 26.04
N PRO A 312 -7.76 -10.01 25.40
CA PRO A 312 -8.45 -11.29 25.61
C PRO A 312 -7.67 -12.46 25.01
N THR A 313 -8.08 -13.64 25.35
CA THR A 313 -7.61 -14.87 24.72
C THR A 313 -8.28 -15.04 23.36
N VAL A 314 -7.67 -15.87 22.51
CA VAL A 314 -8.16 -16.17 21.18
C VAL A 314 -8.30 -17.68 21.04
N SER A 315 -9.48 -18.13 20.64
CA SER A 315 -9.77 -19.51 20.29
C SER A 315 -9.54 -19.71 18.80
N TYR A 316 -9.08 -20.90 18.40
CA TYR A 316 -8.80 -21.21 17.00
C TYR A 316 -9.12 -22.68 16.68
N GLY A 317 -9.38 -22.92 15.38
CA GLY A 317 -9.56 -24.26 14.82
C GLY A 317 -9.16 -24.28 13.36
N SER A 318 -8.69 -25.42 12.86
CA SER A 318 -8.19 -25.58 11.51
C SER A 318 -8.87 -26.69 10.75
N ALA A 319 -8.94 -26.55 9.41
CA ALA A 319 -9.42 -27.57 8.50
C ALA A 319 -8.63 -27.53 7.18
N PRO A 320 -8.32 -28.71 6.56
CA PRO A 320 -7.58 -28.76 5.31
C PRO A 320 -8.40 -28.23 4.14
N LEU A 321 -7.76 -27.48 3.25
CA LEU A 321 -8.34 -27.03 1.98
C LEU A 321 -8.19 -28.15 0.93
N SER A 322 -9.14 -29.06 0.88
CA SER A 322 -9.11 -30.27 0.04
C SER A 322 -10.25 -30.29 -0.97
N GLY A 323 -10.18 -29.46 -2.02
CA GLY A 323 -11.09 -29.58 -3.20
C GLY A 323 -12.60 -29.44 -2.98
N GLU A 324 -13.06 -29.44 -1.75
CA GLU A 324 -14.45 -29.39 -1.34
C GLU A 324 -15.05 -27.98 -1.34
N ASN A 325 -16.34 -27.90 -1.05
CA ASN A 325 -17.04 -26.63 -0.88
C ASN A 325 -16.39 -25.85 0.28
N VAL A 326 -15.93 -24.62 0.02
CA VAL A 326 -15.28 -23.73 0.99
C VAL A 326 -16.13 -23.52 2.24
N LEU A 327 -17.47 -23.53 2.11
CA LEU A 327 -18.38 -23.44 3.26
C LEU A 327 -18.23 -24.64 4.20
N ALA A 328 -18.12 -25.84 3.66
CA ALA A 328 -17.92 -27.05 4.47
C ALA A 328 -16.58 -27.04 5.21
N VAL A 329 -15.50 -26.55 4.54
CA VAL A 329 -14.19 -26.40 5.17
C VAL A 329 -14.24 -25.35 6.30
N LYS A 330 -14.92 -24.23 6.06
CA LYS A 330 -15.10 -23.21 7.11
C LYS A 330 -15.88 -23.76 8.30
N GLU A 331 -16.99 -24.45 8.06
CA GLU A 331 -17.78 -25.10 9.13
C GLU A 331 -16.95 -26.12 9.93
N GLN A 332 -16.06 -26.86 9.27
CA GLN A 332 -15.17 -27.80 9.95
C GLN A 332 -14.16 -27.08 10.85
N ALA A 333 -13.56 -26.01 10.37
CA ALA A 333 -12.64 -25.18 11.16
C ALA A 333 -13.38 -24.51 12.35
N ASP A 334 -14.59 -23.99 12.11
CA ASP A 334 -15.43 -23.38 13.16
C ASP A 334 -15.82 -24.39 14.23
N ARG A 335 -16.15 -25.65 13.86
CA ARG A 335 -16.42 -26.75 14.82
C ARG A 335 -15.17 -27.06 15.66
N ALA A 336 -13.99 -27.16 15.05
CA ALA A 336 -12.75 -27.40 15.76
C ALA A 336 -12.43 -26.23 16.73
N MET A 337 -12.64 -24.99 16.30
CA MET A 337 -12.49 -23.79 17.12
C MET A 337 -13.43 -23.79 18.32
N TYR A 338 -14.71 -24.16 18.10
CA TYR A 338 -15.68 -24.24 19.18
C TYR A 338 -15.34 -25.31 20.22
N GLN A 339 -14.86 -26.48 19.79
CA GLN A 339 -14.37 -27.53 20.68
C GLN A 339 -13.19 -27.05 21.51
N TYR A 340 -12.23 -26.37 20.90
CA TYR A 340 -11.09 -25.77 21.60
C TYR A 340 -11.54 -24.73 22.64
N LYS A 341 -12.49 -23.85 22.29
CA LYS A 341 -13.07 -22.85 23.18
C LYS A 341 -13.77 -23.49 24.37
N LYS A 342 -14.52 -24.59 24.16
CA LYS A 342 -15.20 -25.36 25.20
C LYS A 342 -14.20 -26.03 26.15
N ALA A 343 -13.19 -26.70 25.64
CA ALA A 343 -12.15 -27.37 26.42
C ALA A 343 -11.42 -26.37 27.34
N ARG A 344 -11.05 -25.19 26.82
CA ARG A 344 -10.40 -24.14 27.63
C ARG A 344 -11.28 -23.61 28.74
N LYS A 345 -12.58 -23.40 28.48
CA LYS A 345 -13.53 -22.96 29.51
C LYS A 345 -13.68 -24.00 30.61
N SER A 346 -13.70 -25.29 30.27
CA SER A 346 -13.78 -26.39 31.25
C SER A 346 -12.51 -26.46 32.12
N CYS A 347 -11.33 -26.31 31.53
CA CYS A 347 -10.06 -26.26 32.29
C CYS A 347 -10.00 -25.03 33.22
N ALA A 348 -10.48 -23.88 32.78
CA ALA A 348 -10.51 -22.66 33.60
C ALA A 348 -11.55 -22.73 34.75
N ALA A 349 -12.59 -23.55 34.61
CA ALA A 349 -13.64 -23.77 35.62
C ALA A 349 -13.30 -24.92 36.61
N GLY A 350 -12.12 -25.53 36.54
CA GLY A 350 -11.70 -26.61 37.43
C GLY A 350 -12.44 -27.95 37.26
N VAL A 351 -13.10 -28.13 36.11
CA VAL A 351 -13.80 -29.39 35.78
C VAL A 351 -12.80 -30.28 35.02
N GLU A 352 -12.36 -31.40 35.65
CA GLU A 352 -11.61 -32.47 35.00
C GLU A 352 -12.41 -33.02 33.81
N LEU A 353 -11.72 -33.14 32.66
CA LEU A 353 -12.29 -33.83 31.50
C LEU A 353 -12.52 -35.31 31.85
N PRO A 354 -13.65 -35.92 31.47
CA PRO A 354 -13.87 -37.36 31.70
C PRO A 354 -12.74 -38.14 30.98
N GLY A 355 -12.06 -38.95 31.80
CA GLY A 355 -10.86 -39.66 31.47
C GLY A 355 -11.01 -40.52 30.20
N LYS A 356 -9.92 -40.65 29.46
CA LYS A 356 -9.69 -41.80 28.56
C LYS A 356 -9.84 -43.06 29.39
N THR A 357 -10.89 -43.81 29.18
CA THR A 357 -10.96 -45.20 29.67
C THR A 357 -9.85 -45.99 29.00
N ALA A 358 -8.86 -46.32 29.78
CA ALA A 358 -7.94 -47.38 29.47
C ALA A 358 -8.73 -48.68 29.30
N THR A 359 -8.72 -49.25 28.12
CA THR A 359 -9.01 -50.66 27.93
C THR A 359 -7.67 -51.33 27.73
N ASP A 360 -7.15 -51.77 28.86
CA ASP A 360 -6.23 -52.92 28.90
C ASP A 360 -6.95 -54.01 29.69
N ASP A 361 -6.66 -55.25 29.22
CA ASP A 361 -6.91 -56.56 29.80
C ASP A 361 -8.25 -57.24 29.52
N VAL A 362 -8.30 -58.15 28.54
CA VAL A 362 -8.04 -59.60 28.57
C VAL A 362 -8.04 -60.17 27.18
#